data_fa7160b12bd86caf0ffc31a6633b9b41
#
_entry.id   fa7160b12bd86caf0ffc31a6633b9b41
#
_cell.length_a   1.000
_cell.length_b   1.000
_cell.length_c   1.000
_cell.angle_alpha   90.00
_cell.angle_beta   90.00
_cell.angle_gamma   90.00
#
_symmetry.space_group_name_H-M   'P 1'
#
loop_
_entity.id
_entity.type
_entity.pdbx_description
1 polymer ?
#
loop_
_entity_poly.entity_id
_entity_poly.type
_entity_poly.pdbx_seq_one_letter_code
_entity_poly.pdbx_strand_id
1 'polypeptide(L)'
;MKNLDQEINLKTCLAVNPNLVLRIEDDDCALLFDPDRGSVQMLNQTAVAIWQNIDGQRSLRQIIEGLHDQYKGMDAAANQQIIALVNGLLKLGAIRTREQS
;
A
#
# COMPACT_ATOMS: atom_id res chain seq x y z
N MET A 1 15.04 -11.33 18.32
CA MET A 1 14.35 -11.14 17.94
C MET A 1 14.01 -10.35 17.19
N LYS A 2 13.78 -10.22 16.77
CA LYS A 2 13.47 -9.67 16.05
C LYS A 2 12.65 -8.82 15.89
N ASN A 3 12.60 -7.91 15.54
CA ASN A 3 11.88 -6.96 15.31
C ASN A 3 11.06 -7.06 14.23
N LEU A 4 10.34 -7.63 14.21
CA LEU A 4 9.58 -8.12 13.15
C LEU A 4 8.50 -7.25 12.70
N ASP A 5 8.08 -6.37 13.50
CA ASP A 5 6.99 -5.47 13.17
C ASP A 5 7.41 -4.39 12.22
N GLN A 6 8.66 -4.31 11.92
CA GLN A 6 9.10 -3.31 11.04
C GLN A 6 9.26 -3.78 9.64
N GLU A 7 9.16 -5.05 9.41
CA GLU A 7 9.43 -5.55 8.10
C GLU A 7 8.29 -6.35 7.58
N ILE A 8 7.96 -6.10 6.35
CA ILE A 8 6.91 -6.83 5.73
C ILE A 8 7.56 -7.85 4.80
N ASN A 9 7.04 -9.05 4.87
CA ASN A 9 7.54 -10.13 4.03
C ASN A 9 7.04 -9.93 2.61
N LEU A 10 7.92 -10.06 1.64
CA LEU A 10 7.53 -9.89 0.25
C LEU A 10 6.50 -10.91 -0.20
N LYS A 11 6.41 -12.02 0.49
CA LYS A 11 5.42 -13.05 0.15
C LYS A 11 4.08 -12.83 0.82
N THR A 12 3.98 -11.85 1.70
CA THR A 12 2.74 -11.59 2.42
C THR A 12 1.75 -10.92 1.50
N CYS A 13 0.53 -11.43 1.50
CA CYS A 13 -0.56 -10.81 0.76
C CYS A 13 -1.14 -9.66 1.55
N LEU A 14 -1.61 -8.66 0.84
CA LEU A 14 -2.13 -7.45 1.45
C LEU A 14 -3.57 -7.24 1.05
N ALA A 15 -4.34 -6.69 1.97
CA ALA A 15 -5.74 -6.34 1.72
C ALA A 15 -6.00 -4.95 2.27
N VAL A 16 -6.84 -4.20 1.57
CA VAL A 16 -7.23 -2.88 2.04
C VAL A 16 -8.32 -3.01 3.09
N ASN A 17 -8.39 -2.04 3.98
CA ASN A 17 -9.46 -1.95 4.95
C ASN A 17 -10.74 -1.53 4.20
N PRO A 18 -11.77 -2.37 4.17
CA PRO A 18 -12.95 -2.08 3.35
C PRO A 18 -13.78 -0.91 3.87
N ASN A 19 -13.52 -0.48 5.10
CA ASN A 19 -14.25 0.66 5.65
C ASN A 19 -13.70 1.99 5.19
N LEU A 20 -12.53 2.01 4.58
CA LEU A 20 -11.93 3.24 4.12
C LEU A 20 -12.43 3.58 2.74
N VAL A 21 -12.53 4.88 2.47
CA VAL A 21 -13.01 5.37 1.19
C VAL A 21 -11.88 6.14 0.52
N LEU A 22 -11.55 5.74 -0.71
CA LEU A 22 -10.57 6.45 -1.50
C LEU A 22 -11.29 7.43 -2.42
N ARG A 23 -10.86 8.67 -2.36
CA ARG A 23 -11.42 9.70 -3.22
C ARG A 23 -10.29 10.31 -4.03
N ILE A 24 -10.33 10.12 -5.32
CA ILE A 24 -9.30 10.65 -6.20
C ILE A 24 -9.62 12.11 -6.50
N GLU A 25 -8.69 13.00 -6.13
CA GLU A 25 -8.90 14.43 -6.32
C GLU A 25 -8.39 14.89 -7.67
N ASP A 26 -7.23 14.35 -8.08
CA ASP A 26 -6.71 14.62 -9.42
C ASP A 26 -5.70 13.52 -9.73
N ASP A 27 -4.93 13.72 -10.80
CA ASP A 27 -4.00 12.69 -11.24
C ASP A 27 -2.88 12.40 -10.26
N ASP A 28 -2.59 13.37 -9.39
CA ASP A 28 -1.43 13.29 -8.53
C ASP A 28 -1.74 12.98 -7.09
N CYS A 29 -2.99 13.05 -6.68
CA CYS A 29 -3.29 12.81 -5.28
C CYS A 29 -4.71 12.31 -5.07
N ALA A 30 -4.89 11.67 -3.94
CA ALA A 30 -6.20 11.19 -3.51
C ALA A 30 -6.30 11.36 -2.01
N LEU A 31 -7.51 11.33 -1.51
CA LEU A 31 -7.77 11.36 -0.08
C LEU A 31 -8.31 10.01 0.34
N LEU A 32 -7.76 9.52 1.43
CA LEU A 32 -8.21 8.27 2.03
C LEU A 32 -8.93 8.64 3.31
N PHE A 33 -10.22 8.37 3.35
CA PHE A 33 -11.07 8.78 4.45
C PHE A 33 -11.47 7.59 5.29
N ASP A 34 -11.31 7.73 6.60
CA ASP A 34 -11.72 6.71 7.56
C ASP A 34 -12.94 7.24 8.29
N PRO A 35 -14.15 6.78 7.93
CA PRO A 35 -15.36 7.29 8.57
C PRO A 35 -15.48 6.91 10.04
N ASP A 36 -14.84 5.83 10.46
CA ASP A 36 -14.91 5.42 11.85
C ASP A 36 -14.13 6.34 12.75
N ARG A 37 -13.01 6.86 12.25
CA ARG A 37 -12.16 7.75 13.04
C ARG A 37 -12.32 9.21 12.63
N GLY A 38 -12.96 9.45 11.50
CA GLY A 38 -13.06 10.80 10.99
C GLY A 38 -11.77 11.36 10.48
N SER A 39 -10.78 10.50 10.21
CA SER A 39 -9.48 10.95 9.77
C SER A 39 -9.39 10.94 8.26
N VAL A 40 -8.51 11.80 7.73
CA VAL A 40 -8.27 11.90 6.30
C VAL A 40 -6.78 11.85 6.09
N GLN A 41 -6.37 11.01 5.16
CA GLN A 41 -4.96 10.86 4.81
C GLN A 41 -4.78 11.16 3.35
N MET A 42 -3.83 12.05 3.03
CA MET A 42 -3.56 12.36 1.64
C MET A 42 -2.57 11.34 1.07
N LEU A 43 -2.87 10.82 -0.10
CA LEU A 43 -2.02 9.90 -0.79
C LEU A 43 -1.49 10.56 -2.05
N ASN A 44 -0.18 10.46 -2.25
CA ASN A 44 0.42 10.94 -3.48
C ASN A 44 0.22 9.90 -4.58
N GLN A 45 0.72 10.22 -5.76
CA GLN A 45 0.51 9.38 -6.94
C GLN A 45 1.04 7.96 -6.70
N THR A 46 2.21 7.82 -6.11
CA THR A 46 2.79 6.51 -5.85
C THR A 46 1.93 5.72 -4.87
N ALA A 47 1.46 6.37 -3.81
CA ALA A 47 0.62 5.69 -2.83
C ALA A 47 -0.71 5.27 -3.42
N VAL A 48 -1.28 6.09 -4.31
CA VAL A 48 -2.50 5.72 -5.00
C VAL A 48 -2.28 4.47 -5.85
N ALA A 49 -1.17 4.43 -6.57
CA ALA A 49 -0.86 3.28 -7.42
C ALA A 49 -0.70 2.01 -6.58
N ILE A 50 -0.04 2.13 -5.43
CA ILE A 50 0.09 0.99 -4.53
C ILE A 50 -1.28 0.54 -4.05
N TRP A 51 -2.10 1.48 -3.59
CA TRP A 51 -3.42 1.18 -3.08
C TRP A 51 -4.27 0.43 -4.11
N GLN A 52 -4.22 0.90 -5.36
CA GLN A 52 -5.05 0.31 -6.41
C GLN A 52 -4.58 -1.08 -6.80
N ASN A 53 -3.35 -1.44 -6.46
CA ASN A 53 -2.83 -2.77 -6.75
C ASN A 53 -3.03 -3.76 -5.62
N ILE A 54 -3.57 -3.32 -4.49
CA ILE A 54 -3.83 -4.21 -3.37
C ILE A 54 -5.24 -4.78 -3.52
N ASP A 55 -5.32 -6.07 -3.77
CA ASP A 55 -6.60 -6.72 -4.05
C ASP A 55 -6.91 -7.88 -3.10
N GLY A 56 -6.12 -8.04 -2.06
CA GLY A 56 -6.33 -9.12 -1.10
C GLY A 56 -5.75 -10.45 -1.52
N GLN A 57 -5.19 -10.52 -2.73
CA GLN A 57 -4.64 -11.77 -3.25
C GLN A 57 -3.19 -11.64 -3.62
N ARG A 58 -2.76 -10.46 -4.02
CA ARG A 58 -1.38 -10.24 -4.43
C ARG A 58 -0.48 -10.07 -3.23
N SER A 59 0.69 -10.68 -3.31
CA SER A 59 1.73 -10.44 -2.33
C SER A 59 2.37 -9.08 -2.59
N LEU A 60 3.12 -8.60 -1.61
CA LEU A 60 3.85 -7.36 -1.79
C LEU A 60 4.80 -7.46 -2.98
N ARG A 61 5.43 -8.61 -3.15
CA ARG A 61 6.32 -8.81 -4.29
C ARG A 61 5.57 -8.65 -5.61
N GLN A 62 4.39 -9.22 -5.71
CA GLN A 62 3.61 -9.11 -6.94
C GLN A 62 3.17 -7.69 -7.20
N ILE A 63 2.85 -6.95 -6.13
CA ILE A 63 2.49 -5.56 -6.27
C ILE A 63 3.67 -4.76 -6.80
N ILE A 64 4.86 -4.98 -6.26
CA ILE A 64 6.05 -4.29 -6.72
C ILE A 64 6.33 -4.62 -8.18
N GLU A 65 6.23 -5.88 -8.55
CA GLU A 65 6.47 -6.29 -9.93
C GLU A 65 5.46 -5.65 -10.87
N GLY A 66 4.20 -5.58 -10.46
CA GLY A 66 3.19 -4.94 -11.27
C GLY A 66 3.44 -3.46 -11.47
N LEU A 67 3.96 -2.80 -10.44
CA LEU A 67 4.28 -1.38 -10.55
C LEU A 67 5.45 -1.15 -11.49
N HIS A 68 6.45 -2.03 -11.47
CA HIS A 68 7.57 -1.93 -12.40
C HIS A 68 7.10 -2.12 -13.84
N ASP A 69 6.12 -2.98 -14.07
CA ASP A 69 5.56 -3.15 -15.40
C ASP A 69 4.76 -1.93 -15.83
N GLN A 70 4.07 -1.34 -14.89
CA GLN A 70 3.17 -0.22 -15.18
C GLN A 70 3.93 1.08 -15.37
N TYR A 71 5.00 1.28 -14.60
CA TYR A 71 5.77 2.52 -14.62
C TYR A 71 7.19 2.19 -15.03
N LYS A 72 7.52 2.53 -16.24
CA LYS A 72 8.86 2.30 -16.75
C LYS A 72 9.84 3.25 -16.09
N GLY A 73 11.06 2.80 -15.93
CA GLY A 73 12.09 3.63 -15.36
C GLY A 73 12.21 3.57 -13.85
N MET A 74 11.41 2.74 -13.19
CA MET A 74 11.58 2.54 -11.76
C MET A 74 12.88 1.79 -11.49
N ASP A 75 13.58 2.21 -10.45
CA ASP A 75 14.84 1.57 -10.08
C ASP A 75 14.72 0.94 -8.71
N ALA A 76 15.86 0.45 -8.19
CA ALA A 76 15.85 -0.22 -6.90
C ALA A 76 15.45 0.69 -5.76
N ALA A 77 15.74 1.99 -5.88
CA ALA A 77 15.37 2.93 -4.83
C ALA A 77 13.85 3.04 -4.73
N ALA A 78 13.14 2.88 -5.84
CA ALA A 78 11.69 2.93 -5.82
C ALA A 78 11.10 1.79 -4.99
N ASN A 79 11.75 0.63 -4.98
CA ASN A 79 11.27 -0.49 -4.18
C ASN A 79 11.24 -0.14 -2.70
N GLN A 80 12.26 0.56 -2.23
CA GLN A 80 12.30 0.94 -0.83
C GLN A 80 11.23 1.96 -0.50
N GLN A 81 10.94 2.86 -1.43
CA GLN A 81 9.86 3.81 -1.23
C GLN A 81 8.52 3.09 -1.16
N ILE A 82 8.31 2.10 -2.00
CA ILE A 82 7.08 1.32 -1.97
C ILE A 82 6.92 0.61 -0.64
N ILE A 83 8.00 -0.02 -0.17
CA ILE A 83 7.95 -0.73 1.11
C ILE A 83 7.67 0.22 2.25
N ALA A 84 8.29 1.40 2.23
CA ALA A 84 8.05 2.39 3.27
C ALA A 84 6.60 2.86 3.27
N LEU A 85 6.03 3.08 2.09
CA LEU A 85 4.63 3.49 2.00
C LEU A 85 3.70 2.39 2.49
N VAL A 86 3.99 1.15 2.15
CA VAL A 86 3.18 0.03 2.61
C VAL A 86 3.23 -0.07 4.13
N ASN A 87 4.43 0.07 4.70
CA ASN A 87 4.56 0.04 6.15
C ASN A 87 3.78 1.17 6.81
N GLY A 88 3.79 2.36 6.21
CA GLY A 88 3.02 3.47 6.72
C GLY A 88 1.53 3.20 6.69
N LEU A 89 1.04 2.60 5.60
CA LEU A 89 -0.37 2.27 5.50
C LEU A 89 -0.76 1.19 6.50
N LEU A 90 0.14 0.25 6.77
CA LEU A 90 -0.11 -0.77 7.78
C LEU A 90 -0.24 -0.15 9.16
N LYS A 91 0.63 0.80 9.49
CA LYS A 91 0.57 1.46 10.79
C LYS A 91 -0.70 2.25 10.97
N LEU A 92 -1.22 2.80 9.89
CA LEU A 92 -2.47 3.56 9.96
C LEU A 92 -3.69 2.66 10.01
N GLY A 93 -3.53 1.37 9.80
CA GLY A 93 -4.67 0.47 9.71
C GLY A 93 -5.41 0.55 8.39
N ALA A 94 -4.82 1.22 7.41
CA ALA A 94 -5.45 1.36 6.11
C ALA A 94 -5.38 0.07 5.30
N ILE A 95 -4.34 -0.71 5.50
CA ILE A 95 -4.22 -2.02 4.90
C ILE A 95 -3.80 -2.99 5.98
N ARG A 96 -3.92 -4.26 5.67
CA ARG A 96 -3.54 -5.31 6.60
C ARG A 96 -2.91 -6.45 5.84
N THR A 97 -2.12 -7.24 6.55
CA THR A 97 -1.56 -8.44 5.98
C THR A 97 -2.62 -9.52 5.97
N ARG A 98 -2.56 -10.37 4.96
CA ARG A 98 -3.46 -11.49 4.85
C ARG A 98 -2.63 -12.73 4.73
N GLU A 99 -2.72 -13.58 5.74
CA GLU A 99 -1.96 -14.81 5.72
C GLU A 99 -2.65 -15.84 4.88
N GLN A 100 -1.84 -16.61 4.18
CA GLN A 100 -2.34 -17.73 3.44
C GLN A 100 -2.10 -18.97 4.26
N SER A 101 -3.11 -19.73 4.43
CA SER A 101 -2.97 -20.95 5.19
C SER A 101 -2.82 -22.16 4.30
#